data_87726f90e6bc344cbcbde9fa52597a83
#
_entry.id   87726f90e6bc344cbcbde9fa52597a83
#
_cell.length_a   1.000
_cell.length_b   1.000
_cell.length_c   1.000
_cell.angle_alpha   90.00
_cell.angle_beta   90.00
_cell.angle_gamma   90.00
#
_symmetry.space_group_name_H-M   'P 1'
#
loop_
_entity.id
_entity.type
_entity.pdbx_description
1 polymer ?
#
loop_
_entity_poly.entity_id
_entity_poly.type
_entity_poly.pdbx_seq_one_letter_code
_entity_poly.pdbx_strand_id
1 'polypeptide(L)'
;ALAFSMSVAHADSSLSTWSKQLFSRAAPAAPFASGASYRICFVPNGASCQDLLVNEINNTRRTLLIQAYSFTSAPIAAAVKRAKDRGVDVRVILDKSQVSQRYSSATFLRNAGIAVVIDTKPAIAHNKVMVFDNASVFTGSFNFTKSAQERNAENGFLVRGDDRIVRAYVDNWNERFRVST
;
A
#
# COMPACT_ATOMS: atom_id res chain seq x y z
N ALA A 1 61.29 -11.04 15.37
CA ALA A 1 60.19 -10.30 14.81
C ALA A 1 59.12 -11.33 14.36
N LEU A 2 58.08 -11.49 15.15
CA LEU A 2 56.91 -12.36 14.82
C LEU A 2 55.85 -11.43 14.23
N ALA A 3 55.53 -11.64 12.95
CA ALA A 3 54.43 -10.96 12.27
C ALA A 3 53.13 -11.65 12.59
N PHE A 4 52.21 -10.97 13.28
CA PHE A 4 50.83 -11.40 13.48
C PHE A 4 50.02 -10.99 12.22
N SER A 5 49.64 -12.01 11.42
CA SER A 5 48.69 -11.85 10.35
C SER A 5 47.27 -11.82 10.93
N MET A 6 46.63 -10.66 10.92
CA MET A 6 45.20 -10.56 11.21
C MET A 6 44.42 -11.04 9.99
N SER A 7 43.82 -12.21 10.11
CA SER A 7 42.81 -12.71 9.17
C SER A 7 41.52 -11.92 9.39
N VAL A 8 41.15 -11.10 8.43
CA VAL A 8 39.82 -10.45 8.40
C VAL A 8 38.81 -11.52 8.02
N ALA A 9 38.04 -11.95 9.00
CA ALA A 9 36.92 -12.87 8.79
C ALA A 9 35.87 -12.21 7.87
N HIS A 10 35.64 -12.82 6.72
CA HIS A 10 34.50 -12.50 5.87
C HIS A 10 33.21 -12.98 6.59
N ALA A 11 32.59 -12.09 7.29
CA ALA A 11 31.23 -12.29 7.79
C ALA A 11 30.25 -11.91 6.67
N ASP A 12 29.28 -12.81 6.45
CA ASP A 12 27.93 -12.55 5.96
C ASP A 12 27.55 -12.59 4.48
N SER A 13 27.84 -13.74 3.84
CA SER A 13 26.96 -14.15 2.73
C SER A 13 25.81 -15.11 3.18
N SER A 14 25.87 -15.65 4.40
CA SER A 14 24.89 -16.62 4.91
C SER A 14 23.59 -16.01 5.42
N LEU A 15 23.60 -14.81 6.00
CA LEU A 15 22.39 -14.15 6.49
C LEU A 15 21.44 -13.70 5.37
N SER A 16 21.96 -13.36 4.20
CA SER A 16 21.13 -12.97 3.05
C SER A 16 20.39 -14.16 2.41
N THR A 17 20.94 -15.36 2.50
CA THR A 17 20.31 -16.60 2.00
C THR A 17 19.26 -17.13 2.97
N TRP A 18 19.45 -17.00 4.26
CA TRP A 18 18.47 -17.40 5.28
C TRP A 18 17.22 -16.52 5.24
N SER A 19 17.37 -15.20 5.08
CA SER A 19 16.22 -14.31 4.93
C SER A 19 15.42 -14.62 3.67
N LYS A 20 16.07 -14.88 2.53
CA LYS A 20 15.39 -15.26 1.29
C LYS A 20 14.64 -16.59 1.37
N GLN A 21 15.16 -17.59 2.10
CA GLN A 21 14.47 -18.86 2.31
C GLN A 21 13.28 -18.79 3.27
N LEU A 22 13.31 -17.88 4.26
CA LEU A 22 12.15 -17.63 5.14
C LEU A 22 11.00 -16.97 4.41
N PHE A 23 11.27 -16.14 3.40
CA PHE A 23 10.25 -15.46 2.58
C PHE A 23 9.76 -16.28 1.37
N SER A 24 10.39 -17.42 1.06
CA SER A 24 9.98 -18.30 -0.05
C SER A 24 8.89 -19.32 0.31
N ARG A 25 8.57 -19.49 1.60
CA ARG A 25 7.48 -20.35 2.07
C ARG A 25 6.22 -19.50 2.25
N ALA A 26 5.09 -19.99 1.72
CA ALA A 26 3.79 -19.42 2.04
C ALA A 26 3.66 -19.31 3.57
N ALA A 27 3.28 -18.12 4.04
CA ALA A 27 3.04 -17.92 5.47
C ALA A 27 1.97 -18.94 5.95
N PRO A 28 2.17 -19.58 7.12
CA PRO A 28 1.17 -20.50 7.64
C PRO A 28 -0.16 -19.77 7.86
N ALA A 29 -1.27 -20.50 7.64
CA ALA A 29 -2.58 -19.98 7.94
C ALA A 29 -2.69 -19.60 9.42
N ALA A 30 -3.29 -18.45 9.71
CA ALA A 30 -3.52 -17.96 11.05
C ALA A 30 -4.98 -17.48 11.18
N PRO A 31 -5.64 -17.72 12.32
CA PRO A 31 -6.98 -17.17 12.56
C PRO A 31 -6.91 -15.64 12.67
N PHE A 32 -8.00 -14.95 12.37
CA PHE A 32 -8.11 -13.54 12.67
C PHE A 32 -7.95 -13.26 14.18
N ALA A 33 -7.42 -12.09 14.51
CA ALA A 33 -7.36 -11.64 15.88
C ALA A 33 -8.78 -11.54 16.48
N SER A 34 -8.90 -11.81 17.79
CA SER A 34 -10.17 -11.60 18.50
C SER A 34 -10.62 -10.14 18.38
N GLY A 35 -11.87 -9.91 18.02
CA GLY A 35 -12.42 -8.57 17.79
C GLY A 35 -12.07 -7.95 16.42
N ALA A 36 -11.31 -8.62 15.60
CA ALA A 36 -11.09 -8.16 14.21
C ALA A 36 -12.42 -8.17 13.44
N SER A 37 -12.60 -7.20 12.57
CA SER A 37 -13.77 -7.04 11.72
C SER A 37 -13.36 -6.80 10.26
N TYR A 38 -14.28 -7.05 9.34
CA TYR A 38 -14.04 -6.79 7.94
C TYR A 38 -15.25 -6.16 7.24
N ARG A 39 -15.01 -5.52 6.13
CA ARG A 39 -16.02 -5.10 5.16
C ARG A 39 -15.57 -5.54 3.77
N ILE A 40 -16.52 -5.90 2.93
CA ILE A 40 -16.28 -6.28 1.54
C ILE A 40 -17.12 -5.42 0.61
N CYS A 41 -16.60 -5.19 -0.59
CA CYS A 41 -17.33 -4.55 -1.65
C CYS A 41 -17.14 -5.32 -2.95
N PHE A 42 -18.19 -5.34 -3.76
CA PHE A 42 -18.19 -5.89 -5.11
C PHE A 42 -18.86 -4.91 -6.04
N VAL A 43 -18.22 -4.62 -7.15
CA VAL A 43 -18.78 -3.73 -8.16
C VAL A 43 -18.88 -4.48 -9.48
N PRO A 44 -19.79 -4.09 -10.41
CA PRO A 44 -20.60 -2.88 -10.35
C PRO A 44 -21.91 -3.04 -9.55
N ASN A 45 -22.34 -4.26 -9.22
CA ASN A 45 -23.70 -4.57 -8.74
C ASN A 45 -23.80 -4.81 -7.22
N GLY A 46 -22.78 -4.49 -6.46
CA GLY A 46 -22.75 -4.66 -4.99
C GLY A 46 -22.49 -3.36 -4.25
N ALA A 47 -21.96 -3.49 -3.03
CA ALA A 47 -21.54 -2.34 -2.25
C ALA A 47 -20.40 -1.59 -2.94
N SER A 48 -20.50 -0.28 -3.02
CA SER A 48 -19.51 0.59 -3.67
C SER A 48 -18.15 0.54 -2.99
N CYS A 49 -17.12 0.09 -3.73
CA CYS A 49 -15.74 0.13 -3.25
C CYS A 49 -15.22 1.57 -3.12
N GLN A 50 -15.63 2.46 -4.01
CA GLN A 50 -15.26 3.86 -3.94
C GLN A 50 -15.80 4.53 -2.68
N ASP A 51 -17.09 4.31 -2.36
CA ASP A 51 -17.71 4.91 -1.16
C ASP A 51 -17.12 4.34 0.12
N LEU A 52 -16.82 3.03 0.14
CA LEU A 52 -16.10 2.41 1.24
C LEU A 52 -14.75 3.10 1.49
N LEU A 53 -13.95 3.30 0.44
CA LEU A 53 -12.65 3.96 0.53
C LEU A 53 -12.77 5.43 0.94
N VAL A 54 -13.69 6.19 0.32
CA VAL A 54 -13.92 7.60 0.65
C VAL A 54 -14.30 7.76 2.13
N ASN A 55 -15.17 6.88 2.65
CA ASN A 55 -15.57 6.90 4.05
C ASN A 55 -14.39 6.60 4.98
N GLU A 56 -13.58 5.57 4.68
CA GLU A 56 -12.39 5.23 5.49
C GLU A 56 -11.35 6.37 5.48
N ILE A 57 -11.09 6.97 4.31
CA ILE A 57 -10.19 8.13 4.19
C ILE A 57 -10.69 9.33 5.01
N ASN A 58 -11.99 9.61 4.95
CA ASN A 58 -12.58 10.73 5.71
C ASN A 58 -12.49 10.50 7.24
N ASN A 59 -12.47 9.25 7.69
CA ASN A 59 -12.36 8.89 9.11
C ASN A 59 -10.91 8.75 9.60
N THR A 60 -9.94 8.71 8.70
CA THR A 60 -8.50 8.64 9.02
C THR A 60 -8.04 9.89 9.76
N ARG A 61 -7.24 9.70 10.83
CA ARG A 61 -6.83 10.78 11.74
C ARG A 61 -5.32 11.02 11.81
N ARG A 62 -4.49 10.01 11.57
CA ARG A 62 -3.05 10.08 11.77
C ARG A 62 -2.24 9.80 10.51
N THR A 63 -2.44 8.64 9.90
CA THR A 63 -1.62 8.17 8.77
C THR A 63 -2.48 7.54 7.69
N LEU A 64 -2.16 7.82 6.44
CA LEU A 64 -2.75 7.20 5.26
C LEU A 64 -1.64 6.80 4.30
N LEU A 65 -1.40 5.48 4.18
CA LEU A 65 -0.42 4.93 3.26
C LEU A 65 -1.14 4.32 2.07
N ILE A 66 -0.78 4.75 0.87
CA ILE A 66 -1.42 4.32 -0.38
C ILE A 66 -0.38 3.68 -1.28
N GLN A 67 -0.73 2.54 -1.89
CA GLN A 67 0.04 1.91 -2.96
C GLN A 67 -0.92 1.55 -4.09
N ALA A 68 -0.71 2.14 -5.28
CA ALA A 68 -1.65 2.04 -6.37
C ALA A 68 -0.98 1.78 -7.73
N TYR A 69 -1.49 0.76 -8.43
CA TYR A 69 -1.18 0.55 -9.84
C TYR A 69 -1.78 1.66 -10.70
N SER A 70 -3.09 1.90 -10.58
CA SER A 70 -3.79 2.99 -11.29
C SER A 70 -4.61 3.81 -10.31
N PHE A 71 -4.43 5.14 -10.37
CA PHE A 71 -5.12 6.08 -9.50
C PHE A 71 -5.62 7.28 -10.31
N THR A 72 -6.87 7.22 -10.75
CA THR A 72 -7.53 8.25 -11.58
C THR A 72 -8.91 8.66 -11.06
N SER A 73 -9.38 8.05 -9.93
CA SER A 73 -10.66 8.40 -9.33
C SER A 73 -10.60 9.78 -8.66
N ALA A 74 -11.30 10.76 -9.23
CA ALA A 74 -11.40 12.10 -8.66
C ALA A 74 -12.03 12.11 -7.25
N PRO A 75 -13.11 11.35 -6.93
CA PRO A 75 -13.67 11.29 -5.59
C PRO A 75 -12.67 10.78 -4.54
N ILE A 76 -11.90 9.72 -4.86
CA ILE A 76 -10.87 9.18 -3.95
C ILE A 76 -9.74 10.19 -3.79
N ALA A 77 -9.23 10.78 -4.89
CA ALA A 77 -8.16 11.78 -4.83
C ALA A 77 -8.56 13.02 -4.00
N ALA A 78 -9.80 13.49 -4.16
CA ALA A 78 -10.34 14.59 -3.35
C ALA A 78 -10.43 14.22 -1.85
N ALA A 79 -10.84 12.98 -1.52
CA ALA A 79 -10.86 12.51 -0.14
C ALA A 79 -9.45 12.46 0.47
N VAL A 80 -8.46 11.98 -0.30
CA VAL A 80 -7.04 11.95 0.08
C VAL A 80 -6.52 13.37 0.35
N LYS A 81 -6.84 14.34 -0.53
CA LYS A 81 -6.50 15.75 -0.28
C LYS A 81 -7.13 16.26 1.02
N ARG A 82 -8.42 16.02 1.24
CA ARG A 82 -9.07 16.43 2.51
C ARG A 82 -8.42 15.80 3.74
N ALA A 83 -7.95 14.55 3.67
CA ALA A 83 -7.19 13.94 4.76
C ALA A 83 -5.89 14.71 5.01
N LYS A 84 -5.15 15.06 3.95
CA LYS A 84 -3.96 15.93 4.05
C LYS A 84 -4.27 17.28 4.67
N ASP A 85 -5.35 17.94 4.24
CA ASP A 85 -5.77 19.25 4.77
C ASP A 85 -6.13 19.18 6.27
N ARG A 86 -6.57 18.00 6.78
CA ARG A 86 -6.81 17.75 8.22
C ARG A 86 -5.54 17.45 9.01
N GLY A 87 -4.36 17.43 8.37
CA GLY A 87 -3.08 17.14 9.03
C GLY A 87 -2.70 15.66 9.07
N VAL A 88 -3.41 14.79 8.33
CA VAL A 88 -3.04 13.37 8.21
C VAL A 88 -1.71 13.26 7.46
N ASP A 89 -0.78 12.45 7.94
CA ASP A 89 0.44 12.08 7.22
C ASP A 89 0.09 11.14 6.07
N VAL A 90 -0.05 11.72 4.87
CA VAL A 90 -0.43 10.99 3.65
C VAL A 90 0.81 10.75 2.80
N ARG A 91 1.04 9.48 2.45
CA ARG A 91 2.14 9.08 1.56
C ARG A 91 1.63 8.10 0.51
N VAL A 92 2.12 8.25 -0.72
CA VAL A 92 1.60 7.51 -1.89
C VAL A 92 2.74 6.91 -2.69
N ILE A 93 2.60 5.63 -3.02
CA ILE A 93 3.44 4.92 -4.00
C ILE A 93 2.58 4.66 -5.24
N LEU A 94 3.05 5.04 -6.41
CA LEU A 94 2.39 4.77 -7.68
C LEU A 94 3.27 3.93 -8.61
N ASP A 95 2.63 3.14 -9.45
CA ASP A 95 3.31 2.46 -10.54
C ASP A 95 3.90 3.46 -11.55
N LYS A 96 4.98 3.07 -12.22
CA LYS A 96 5.65 3.90 -13.23
C LYS A 96 4.74 4.34 -14.38
N SER A 97 3.70 3.57 -14.71
CA SER A 97 2.72 3.95 -15.73
C SER A 97 1.96 5.23 -15.38
N GLN A 98 1.87 5.58 -14.08
CA GLN A 98 1.17 6.78 -13.62
C GLN A 98 1.88 8.08 -13.95
N VAL A 99 3.14 8.03 -14.37
CA VAL A 99 3.91 9.21 -14.82
C VAL A 99 3.35 9.76 -16.14
N SER A 100 2.99 8.88 -17.06
CA SER A 100 2.51 9.25 -18.41
C SER A 100 1.01 9.09 -18.59
N GLN A 101 0.30 8.50 -17.63
CA GLN A 101 -1.15 8.29 -17.74
C GLN A 101 -1.91 9.61 -17.68
N ARG A 102 -2.71 9.90 -18.73
CA ARG A 102 -3.38 11.20 -18.96
C ARG A 102 -4.25 11.70 -17.79
N TYR A 103 -4.84 10.89 -17.00
CA TYR A 103 -5.72 11.30 -15.90
C TYR A 103 -5.19 10.82 -14.54
N SER A 104 -3.89 10.55 -14.45
CA SER A 104 -3.27 10.16 -13.20
C SER A 104 -3.44 11.23 -12.14
N SER A 105 -3.78 10.82 -10.93
CA SER A 105 -3.86 11.71 -9.76
C SER A 105 -2.49 12.17 -9.25
N ALA A 106 -1.37 11.69 -9.80
CA ALA A 106 -0.02 11.96 -9.30
C ALA A 106 0.27 13.46 -9.16
N THR A 107 0.03 14.24 -10.23
CA THR A 107 0.27 15.69 -10.22
C THR A 107 -0.66 16.41 -9.24
N PHE A 108 -1.94 16.03 -9.21
CA PHE A 108 -2.91 16.61 -8.26
C PHE A 108 -2.48 16.39 -6.81
N LEU A 109 -2.05 15.18 -6.46
CA LEU A 109 -1.63 14.83 -5.10
C LEU A 109 -0.31 15.54 -4.72
N ARG A 110 0.66 15.62 -5.64
CA ARG A 110 1.90 16.37 -5.43
C ARG A 110 1.63 17.85 -5.20
N ASN A 111 0.75 18.47 -6.00
CA ASN A 111 0.36 19.87 -5.84
C ASN A 111 -0.37 20.13 -4.52
N ALA A 112 -1.01 19.12 -3.94
CA ALA A 112 -1.59 19.18 -2.60
C ALA A 112 -0.57 18.96 -1.46
N GLY A 113 0.75 18.92 -1.76
CA GLY A 113 1.82 18.73 -0.78
C GLY A 113 1.89 17.31 -0.20
N ILE A 114 1.39 16.32 -0.95
CA ILE A 114 1.45 14.91 -0.56
C ILE A 114 2.73 14.29 -1.12
N ALA A 115 3.44 13.52 -0.30
CA ALA A 115 4.60 12.75 -0.73
C ALA A 115 4.17 11.64 -1.70
N VAL A 116 4.49 11.77 -2.98
CA VAL A 116 4.20 10.80 -4.03
C VAL A 116 5.50 10.32 -4.65
N VAL A 117 5.80 9.04 -4.50
CA VAL A 117 6.94 8.36 -5.12
C VAL A 117 6.48 7.39 -6.20
N ILE A 118 7.38 7.09 -7.12
CA ILE A 118 7.14 6.16 -8.24
C ILE A 118 7.95 4.89 -8.02
N ASP A 119 7.27 3.75 -8.00
CA ASP A 119 7.91 2.45 -7.91
C ASP A 119 8.27 1.94 -9.31
N THR A 120 9.55 2.05 -9.65
CA THR A 120 10.10 1.62 -10.94
C THR A 120 10.81 0.26 -10.88
N LYS A 121 10.94 -0.34 -9.68
CA LYS A 121 11.74 -1.55 -9.49
C LYS A 121 11.11 -2.81 -10.08
N PRO A 122 9.82 -3.11 -9.82
CA PRO A 122 9.18 -4.28 -10.43
C PRO A 122 8.81 -4.00 -11.88
N ALA A 123 8.52 -5.07 -12.62
CA ALA A 123 7.93 -4.93 -13.96
C ALA A 123 6.65 -4.11 -13.91
N ILE A 124 5.79 -4.37 -12.92
CA ILE A 124 4.55 -3.64 -12.63
C ILE A 124 4.37 -3.58 -11.12
N ALA A 125 4.20 -2.40 -10.54
CA ALA A 125 3.78 -2.22 -9.15
C ALA A 125 2.24 -2.34 -9.06
N HIS A 126 1.71 -3.58 -9.14
CA HIS A 126 0.28 -3.86 -9.37
C HIS A 126 -0.59 -3.86 -8.10
N ASN A 127 -0.12 -3.29 -7.02
CA ASN A 127 -0.83 -3.23 -5.75
C ASN A 127 -2.01 -2.25 -5.78
N LYS A 128 -3.06 -2.56 -5.00
CA LYS A 128 -4.21 -1.72 -4.69
C LYS A 128 -4.41 -1.80 -3.20
N VAL A 129 -3.64 -1.01 -2.46
CA VAL A 129 -3.58 -1.06 -1.00
C VAL A 129 -3.73 0.33 -0.42
N MET A 130 -4.55 0.43 0.63
CA MET A 130 -4.57 1.58 1.53
C MET A 130 -4.49 1.10 2.97
N VAL A 131 -3.60 1.70 3.76
CA VAL A 131 -3.50 1.47 5.21
C VAL A 131 -3.94 2.73 5.93
N PHE A 132 -4.88 2.60 6.85
CA PHE A 132 -5.49 3.70 7.58
C PHE A 132 -5.09 3.63 9.05
N ASP A 133 -4.43 4.66 9.56
CA ASP A 133 -4.02 4.84 10.96
C ASP A 133 -3.20 3.69 11.56
N ASN A 134 -2.58 2.85 10.73
CA ASN A 134 -1.95 1.59 11.13
C ASN A 134 -2.92 0.66 11.91
N ALA A 135 -4.22 0.76 11.64
CA ALA A 135 -5.28 0.02 12.32
C ALA A 135 -6.19 -0.76 11.39
N SER A 136 -6.23 -0.40 10.12
CA SER A 136 -6.97 -1.14 9.09
C SER A 136 -6.27 -1.10 7.74
N VAL A 137 -6.56 -2.09 6.89
CA VAL A 137 -6.02 -2.21 5.55
C VAL A 137 -7.11 -2.59 4.56
N PHE A 138 -7.13 -1.88 3.43
CA PHE A 138 -7.92 -2.23 2.26
C PHE A 138 -7.02 -2.83 1.20
N THR A 139 -7.49 -3.90 0.55
CA THR A 139 -6.84 -4.53 -0.61
C THR A 139 -7.90 -5.21 -1.49
N GLY A 140 -7.50 -5.68 -2.66
CA GLY A 140 -8.37 -6.38 -3.61
C GLY A 140 -7.95 -6.19 -5.05
N SER A 141 -8.88 -6.45 -5.98
CA SER A 141 -8.67 -6.19 -7.41
C SER A 141 -8.96 -4.74 -7.78
N PHE A 142 -9.71 -4.01 -6.95
CA PHE A 142 -10.25 -2.67 -7.24
C PHE A 142 -9.15 -1.63 -7.43
N ASN A 143 -8.87 -1.24 -8.69
CA ASN A 143 -8.06 -0.07 -8.97
C ASN A 143 -8.78 1.21 -8.53
N PHE A 144 -8.04 2.23 -8.11
CA PHE A 144 -8.64 3.50 -7.66
C PHE A 144 -9.02 4.36 -8.86
N THR A 145 -9.95 3.85 -9.70
CA THR A 145 -10.36 4.44 -10.96
C THR A 145 -11.88 4.46 -11.12
N LYS A 146 -12.38 5.37 -11.96
CA LYS A 146 -13.80 5.41 -12.33
C LYS A 146 -14.22 4.12 -13.05
N SER A 147 -13.39 3.61 -13.95
CA SER A 147 -13.70 2.36 -14.67
C SER A 147 -13.83 1.16 -13.73
N ALA A 148 -12.98 1.07 -12.69
CA ALA A 148 -13.11 0.01 -11.69
C ALA A 148 -14.46 0.09 -10.97
N GLN A 149 -14.95 1.29 -10.64
CA GLN A 149 -16.22 1.46 -9.94
C GLN A 149 -17.44 1.19 -10.81
N GLU A 150 -17.41 1.61 -12.09
CA GLU A 150 -18.62 1.70 -12.91
C GLU A 150 -18.72 0.62 -14.00
N ARG A 151 -17.60 0.02 -14.40
CA ARG A 151 -17.52 -0.80 -15.61
C ARG A 151 -16.97 -2.20 -15.42
N ASN A 152 -16.09 -2.36 -14.43
CA ASN A 152 -15.41 -3.62 -14.20
C ASN A 152 -16.15 -4.46 -13.15
N ALA A 153 -15.96 -5.78 -13.20
CA ALA A 153 -16.22 -6.64 -12.05
C ALA A 153 -14.98 -6.62 -11.15
N GLU A 154 -15.09 -6.00 -9.96
CA GLU A 154 -14.00 -5.86 -9.01
C GLU A 154 -14.45 -6.22 -7.60
N ASN A 155 -13.49 -6.50 -6.74
CA ASN A 155 -13.70 -6.71 -5.32
C ASN A 155 -12.75 -5.88 -4.47
N GLY A 156 -13.16 -5.61 -3.23
CA GLY A 156 -12.33 -5.01 -2.22
C GLY A 156 -12.61 -5.60 -0.85
N PHE A 157 -11.58 -5.70 -0.05
CA PHE A 157 -11.59 -6.28 1.29
C PHE A 157 -10.90 -5.32 2.25
N LEU A 158 -11.63 -4.83 3.24
CA LEU A 158 -11.13 -4.01 4.33
C LEU A 158 -11.09 -4.84 5.61
N VAL A 159 -9.93 -4.95 6.23
CA VAL A 159 -9.74 -5.59 7.54
C VAL A 159 -9.39 -4.53 8.57
N ARG A 160 -9.94 -4.65 9.77
CA ARG A 160 -9.69 -3.77 10.91
C ARG A 160 -9.44 -4.58 12.18
N GLY A 161 -8.49 -4.14 13.01
CA GLY A 161 -8.26 -4.73 14.33
C GLY A 161 -7.49 -6.04 14.32
N ASP A 162 -6.83 -6.40 13.23
CA ASP A 162 -5.82 -7.46 13.21
C ASP A 162 -4.43 -6.86 12.95
N ASP A 163 -3.70 -6.58 14.03
CA ASP A 163 -2.41 -5.91 13.97
C ASP A 163 -1.36 -6.69 13.18
N ARG A 164 -1.46 -8.02 13.11
CA ARG A 164 -0.51 -8.85 12.33
C ARG A 164 -0.69 -8.61 10.85
N ILE A 165 -1.96 -8.58 10.38
CA ILE A 165 -2.28 -8.28 8.98
C ILE A 165 -1.86 -6.86 8.65
N VAL A 166 -2.28 -5.88 9.46
CA VAL A 166 -1.95 -4.47 9.24
C VAL A 166 -0.44 -4.26 9.19
N ARG A 167 0.32 -4.82 10.16
CA ARG A 167 1.77 -4.71 10.22
C ARG A 167 2.45 -5.28 8.98
N ALA A 168 2.02 -6.46 8.50
CA ALA A 168 2.57 -7.06 7.29
C ALA A 168 2.42 -6.15 6.06
N TYR A 169 1.28 -5.46 5.92
CA TYR A 169 1.06 -4.49 4.83
C TYR A 169 1.88 -3.21 5.02
N VAL A 170 2.01 -2.71 6.26
CA VAL A 170 2.86 -1.55 6.57
C VAL A 170 4.33 -1.84 6.27
N ASP A 171 4.84 -3.00 6.67
CA ASP A 171 6.23 -3.40 6.45
C ASP A 171 6.53 -3.51 4.95
N ASN A 172 5.64 -4.17 4.18
CA ASN A 172 5.76 -4.24 2.72
C ASN A 172 5.69 -2.84 2.08
N TRP A 173 4.76 -1.99 2.53
CA TRP A 173 4.64 -0.63 2.03
C TRP A 173 5.91 0.18 2.29
N ASN A 174 6.48 0.11 3.50
CA ASN A 174 7.72 0.81 3.87
C ASN A 174 8.92 0.35 3.04
N GLU A 175 9.03 -0.97 2.81
CA GLU A 175 10.08 -1.52 1.94
C GLU A 175 9.96 -0.96 0.51
N ARG A 176 8.73 -0.98 -0.06
CA ARG A 176 8.49 -0.44 -1.41
C ARG A 176 8.75 1.07 -1.47
N PHE A 177 8.32 1.83 -0.46
CA PHE A 177 8.55 3.29 -0.40
C PHE A 177 10.05 3.62 -0.38
N ARG A 178 10.83 2.88 0.39
CA ARG A 178 12.29 3.08 0.51
C ARG A 178 13.04 2.89 -0.82
N VAL A 179 12.57 2.00 -1.69
CA VAL A 179 13.22 1.71 -2.98
C VAL A 179 12.63 2.47 -4.16
N SER A 180 11.56 3.23 -3.94
CA SER A 180 10.89 4.09 -4.92
C SER A 180 11.54 5.47 -5.00
N THR A 181 11.26 6.23 -6.07
CA THR A 181 11.84 7.57 -6.35
C THR A 181 10.76 8.60 -6.64
#